data_ae7a2a464c2591abdff9a8dfa746b4df
#
_entry.id   ae7a2a464c2591abdff9a8dfa746b4df
#
_cell.length_a   1.000
_cell.length_b   1.000
_cell.length_c   1.000
_cell.angle_alpha   90.00
_cell.angle_beta   90.00
_cell.angle_gamma   90.00
#
_symmetry.space_group_name_H-M   'P 1'
#
loop_
_entity.id
_entity.type
_entity.pdbx_description
1 polymer ?
#
loop_
_entity_poly.entity_id
_entity_poly.type
_entity_poly.pdbx_seq_one_letter_code
_entity_poly.pdbx_strand_id
1 'polypeptide(L)'
;KEANKKKEEKIKELQDFIARFSANASKSKQATSRKKALDKIQLDELKPSSRKYPYINFKPNREIGNDALVVENLTKTIDGVKVLDNISFLMKPTDKIAFVGPNTLAATTLFKILSGEMEPDSGSYKWGVTTTQSYFPKDNTKDFSQDETIVEWLTQYSEDKDATFVRGFLGRMLFSGEDALKKVGVLSGGEKVRCMLSKLMISGANILLLDEPTNHLDMESIT
;
A
#
# COMPACT_ATOMS: atom_id res chain seq x y z
N LYS A 1 -1.99 15.61 19.28
CA LYS A 1 -2.56 14.58 20.20
C LYS A 1 -2.08 14.84 21.64
N GLU A 2 -0.78 15.03 21.87
CA GLU A 2 -0.20 15.23 23.22
C GLU A 2 -0.72 16.52 23.90
N ALA A 3 -0.86 17.61 23.14
CA ALA A 3 -1.42 18.86 23.65
C ALA A 3 -2.87 18.72 24.12
N ASN A 4 -3.72 17.96 23.40
CA ASN A 4 -5.09 17.71 23.82
C ASN A 4 -5.16 16.81 25.05
N LYS A 5 -4.30 15.81 25.16
CA LYS A 5 -4.21 14.96 26.35
C LYS A 5 -3.92 15.78 27.61
N LYS A 6 -2.96 16.73 27.53
CA LYS A 6 -2.66 17.65 28.63
C LYS A 6 -3.85 18.57 28.98
N LYS A 7 -4.61 19.02 27.97
CA LYS A 7 -5.84 19.80 28.17
C LYS A 7 -6.93 18.98 28.85
N GLU A 8 -7.13 17.72 28.43
CA GLU A 8 -8.10 16.78 29.03
C GLU A 8 -7.77 16.48 30.50
N GLU A 9 -6.51 16.23 30.81
CA GLU A 9 -6.04 16.03 32.19
C GLU A 9 -6.32 17.28 33.04
N LYS A 10 -6.08 18.46 32.49
CA LYS A 10 -6.36 19.75 33.16
C LYS A 10 -7.85 19.99 33.36
N ILE A 11 -8.69 19.67 32.40
CA ILE A 11 -10.14 19.72 32.49
C ILE A 11 -10.63 18.84 33.62
N LYS A 12 -10.16 17.60 33.71
CA LYS A 12 -10.53 16.64 34.74
C LYS A 12 -10.13 17.13 36.13
N GLU A 13 -8.90 17.64 36.28
CA GLU A 13 -8.42 18.22 37.55
C GLU A 13 -9.31 19.41 38.01
N LEU A 14 -9.70 20.30 37.11
CA LEU A 14 -10.56 21.46 37.41
C LEU A 14 -11.98 20.99 37.76
N GLN A 15 -12.54 20.01 37.06
CA GLN A 15 -13.87 19.44 37.36
C GLN A 15 -13.91 18.78 38.74
N ASP A 16 -12.89 17.96 39.06
CA ASP A 16 -12.79 17.29 40.37
C ASP A 16 -12.69 18.31 41.51
N PHE A 17 -11.93 19.40 41.30
CA PHE A 17 -11.85 20.47 42.30
C PHE A 17 -13.19 21.19 42.50
N ILE A 18 -13.87 21.56 41.39
CA ILE A 18 -15.16 22.23 41.45
C ILE A 18 -16.19 21.33 42.15
N ALA A 19 -16.24 20.03 41.83
CA ALA A 19 -17.16 19.09 42.45
C ALA A 19 -16.94 18.97 43.98
N ARG A 20 -15.69 18.97 44.45
CA ARG A 20 -15.36 18.84 45.87
C ARG A 20 -15.63 20.10 46.69
N PHE A 21 -15.49 21.27 46.08
CA PHE A 21 -15.45 22.54 46.84
C PHE A 21 -16.53 23.55 46.43
N SER A 22 -17.43 23.23 45.51
CA SER A 22 -18.52 24.14 45.09
C SER A 22 -19.49 24.51 46.23
N ALA A 23 -19.73 23.58 47.16
CA ALA A 23 -20.62 23.81 48.31
C ALA A 23 -19.91 24.40 49.56
N ASN A 24 -18.60 24.59 49.52
CA ASN A 24 -17.83 25.05 50.65
C ASN A 24 -17.70 26.60 50.61
N ALA A 25 -18.33 27.30 51.57
CA ALA A 25 -18.39 28.75 51.64
C ALA A 25 -17.00 29.44 51.66
N SER A 26 -15.99 28.84 52.33
CA SER A 26 -14.63 29.39 52.40
C SER A 26 -13.85 29.24 51.08
N LYS A 27 -14.20 28.29 50.24
CA LYS A 27 -13.53 27.98 48.97
C LYS A 27 -14.36 28.33 47.72
N SER A 28 -15.58 28.85 47.92
CA SER A 28 -16.51 29.22 46.84
C SER A 28 -15.89 30.15 45.79
N LYS A 29 -15.14 31.18 46.22
CA LYS A 29 -14.44 32.10 45.32
C LYS A 29 -13.41 31.34 44.43
N GLN A 30 -12.70 30.39 45.02
CA GLN A 30 -11.73 29.58 44.27
C GLN A 30 -12.41 28.62 43.29
N ALA A 31 -13.55 28.02 43.67
CA ALA A 31 -14.34 27.18 42.78
C ALA A 31 -14.88 27.97 41.57
N THR A 32 -15.37 29.19 41.81
CA THR A 32 -15.86 30.10 40.78
C THR A 32 -14.73 30.53 39.83
N SER A 33 -13.53 30.83 40.34
CA SER A 33 -12.37 31.16 39.51
C SER A 33 -11.95 29.98 38.65
N ARG A 34 -11.98 28.77 39.18
CA ARG A 34 -11.63 27.55 38.44
C ARG A 34 -12.70 27.15 37.40
N LYS A 35 -13.99 27.46 37.68
CA LYS A 35 -15.06 27.30 36.70
C LYS A 35 -14.83 28.22 35.50
N LYS A 36 -14.49 29.50 35.74
CA LYS A 36 -14.14 30.45 34.66
C LYS A 36 -12.90 30.01 33.88
N ALA A 37 -11.94 29.35 34.53
CA ALA A 37 -10.77 28.79 33.86
C ALA A 37 -11.14 27.56 32.98
N LEU A 38 -12.06 26.71 33.47
CA LEU A 38 -12.59 25.57 32.71
C LEU A 38 -13.32 26.05 31.45
N ASP A 39 -14.19 27.05 31.57
CA ASP A 39 -14.94 27.64 30.45
C ASP A 39 -14.04 28.23 29.35
N LYS A 40 -12.81 28.61 29.70
CA LYS A 40 -11.82 29.14 28.74
C LYS A 40 -10.98 28.05 28.03
N ILE A 41 -11.00 26.82 28.54
CA ILE A 41 -10.24 25.71 27.90
C ILE A 41 -11.07 25.23 26.73
N GLN A 42 -10.70 25.61 25.51
CA GLN A 42 -11.20 25.00 24.29
C GLN A 42 -10.32 23.80 23.95
N LEU A 43 -10.94 22.63 23.91
CA LEU A 43 -10.33 21.46 23.25
C LEU A 43 -10.24 21.80 21.76
N ASP A 44 -9.03 21.74 21.22
CA ASP A 44 -8.90 21.81 19.76
C ASP A 44 -9.65 20.59 19.22
N GLU A 45 -10.75 20.82 18.51
CA GLU A 45 -11.39 19.76 17.73
C GLU A 45 -10.32 19.22 16.79
N LEU A 46 -9.88 18.00 17.04
CA LEU A 46 -9.11 17.23 16.07
C LEU A 46 -10.06 17.04 14.89
N LYS A 47 -10.01 17.96 13.93
CA LYS A 47 -10.71 17.74 12.67
C LYS A 47 -10.32 16.35 12.20
N PRO A 48 -11.27 15.45 11.95
CA PRO A 48 -10.95 14.15 11.39
C PRO A 48 -10.09 14.40 10.16
N SER A 49 -9.01 13.66 10.03
CA SER A 49 -8.10 13.81 8.89
C SER A 49 -8.93 13.80 7.61
N SER A 50 -8.91 14.88 6.86
CA SER A 50 -9.56 14.96 5.55
C SER A 50 -8.81 14.11 4.50
N ARG A 51 -7.71 13.48 4.91
CA ARG A 51 -6.91 12.61 4.06
C ARG A 51 -7.68 11.33 3.76
N LYS A 52 -7.85 11.07 2.49
CA LYS A 52 -8.44 9.84 1.99
C LYS A 52 -7.29 8.88 1.70
N TYR A 53 -7.45 7.63 2.09
CA TYR A 53 -6.48 6.56 1.81
C TYR A 53 -6.99 5.71 0.66
N PRO A 54 -6.11 5.23 -0.24
CA PRO A 54 -6.50 4.27 -1.25
C PRO A 54 -6.92 2.96 -0.57
N TYR A 55 -7.98 2.35 -1.08
CA TYR A 55 -8.45 1.06 -0.58
C TYR A 55 -7.68 -0.07 -1.25
N ILE A 56 -6.70 -0.61 -0.54
CA ILE A 56 -5.87 -1.72 -1.01
C ILE A 56 -6.39 -3.02 -0.40
N ASN A 57 -6.88 -3.92 -1.25
CA ASN A 57 -7.36 -5.24 -0.85
C ASN A 57 -7.12 -6.23 -2.00
N PHE A 58 -6.13 -7.11 -1.82
CA PHE A 58 -5.81 -8.14 -2.78
C PHE A 58 -6.73 -9.35 -2.56
N LYS A 59 -7.61 -9.59 -3.51
CA LYS A 59 -8.53 -10.73 -3.50
C LYS A 59 -8.25 -11.58 -4.74
N PRO A 60 -7.69 -12.79 -4.58
CA PRO A 60 -7.44 -13.66 -5.71
C PRO A 60 -8.75 -14.19 -6.29
N ASN A 61 -8.80 -14.36 -7.61
CA ASN A 61 -9.94 -14.96 -8.30
C ASN A 61 -9.97 -16.49 -8.12
N ARG A 62 -8.83 -17.07 -7.77
CA ARG A 62 -8.65 -18.53 -7.65
C ARG A 62 -7.70 -18.84 -6.48
N GLU A 63 -7.98 -19.92 -5.76
CA GLU A 63 -7.06 -20.46 -4.76
C GLU A 63 -5.86 -21.15 -5.39
N ILE A 64 -4.72 -21.13 -4.69
CA ILE A 64 -3.52 -21.83 -5.08
C ILE A 64 -3.68 -23.31 -4.68
N GLY A 65 -3.30 -24.24 -5.55
CA GLY A 65 -3.25 -25.67 -5.25
C GLY A 65 -2.09 -26.03 -4.31
N ASN A 66 -1.62 -27.27 -4.42
CA ASN A 66 -0.61 -27.81 -3.49
C ASN A 66 0.77 -27.15 -3.62
N ASP A 67 1.16 -26.77 -4.83
CA ASP A 67 2.46 -26.18 -5.12
C ASP A 67 2.26 -24.77 -5.70
N ALA A 68 3.01 -23.80 -5.15
CA ALA A 68 3.01 -22.43 -5.66
C ALA A 68 4.16 -22.20 -6.66
N LEU A 69 5.41 -22.45 -6.26
CA LEU A 69 6.60 -22.24 -7.07
C LEU A 69 7.72 -23.17 -6.64
N VAL A 70 8.39 -23.77 -7.61
CA VAL A 70 9.65 -24.50 -7.42
C VAL A 70 10.73 -23.79 -8.23
N VAL A 71 11.86 -23.51 -7.62
CA VAL A 71 13.05 -22.92 -8.26
C VAL A 71 14.23 -23.85 -8.00
N GLU A 72 14.96 -24.22 -9.05
CA GLU A 72 16.06 -25.17 -8.97
C GLU A 72 17.30 -24.66 -9.70
N ASN A 73 18.39 -24.51 -8.95
CA ASN A 73 19.75 -24.18 -9.43
C ASN A 73 19.79 -22.95 -10.36
N LEU A 74 18.94 -21.94 -10.09
CA LEU A 74 18.78 -20.77 -10.93
C LEU A 74 20.03 -19.91 -10.89
N THR A 75 20.61 -19.61 -12.04
CA THR A 75 21.81 -18.79 -12.18
C THR A 75 21.61 -17.74 -13.26
N LYS A 76 22.07 -16.52 -12.98
CA LYS A 76 22.04 -15.40 -13.94
C LYS A 76 23.26 -14.50 -13.79
N THR A 77 23.89 -14.19 -14.91
CA THR A 77 24.99 -13.24 -15.04
C THR A 77 24.52 -12.02 -15.82
N ILE A 78 24.83 -10.82 -15.33
CA ILE A 78 24.54 -9.55 -16.00
C ILE A 78 25.85 -8.77 -16.06
N ASP A 79 26.23 -8.32 -17.24
CA ASP A 79 27.46 -7.54 -17.50
C ASP A 79 28.72 -8.19 -16.90
N GLY A 80 28.81 -9.51 -17.01
CA GLY A 80 29.94 -10.29 -16.50
C GLY A 80 29.93 -10.54 -14.97
N VAL A 81 28.92 -10.04 -14.25
CA VAL A 81 28.75 -10.25 -12.82
C VAL A 81 27.67 -11.30 -12.59
N LYS A 82 28.00 -12.35 -11.83
CA LYS A 82 27.02 -13.36 -11.43
C LYS A 82 26.09 -12.76 -10.37
N VAL A 83 24.86 -12.42 -10.76
CA VAL A 83 23.84 -11.76 -9.94
C VAL A 83 23.03 -12.79 -9.14
N LEU A 84 22.72 -13.92 -9.76
CA LEU A 84 22.11 -15.09 -9.12
C LEU A 84 23.06 -16.27 -9.28
N ASP A 85 23.36 -16.98 -8.21
CA ASP A 85 24.28 -18.11 -8.21
C ASP A 85 23.64 -19.33 -7.56
N ASN A 86 23.20 -20.27 -8.39
CA ASN A 86 22.65 -21.56 -7.98
C ASN A 86 21.55 -21.46 -6.92
N ILE A 87 20.57 -20.59 -7.16
CA ILE A 87 19.46 -20.35 -6.23
C ILE A 87 18.42 -21.46 -6.35
N SER A 88 18.07 -22.07 -5.22
CA SER A 88 17.01 -23.08 -5.14
C SER A 88 16.11 -22.83 -3.95
N PHE A 89 14.80 -22.84 -4.15
CA PHE A 89 13.80 -22.76 -3.08
C PHE A 89 12.44 -23.26 -3.56
N LEU A 90 11.61 -23.59 -2.57
CA LEU A 90 10.21 -23.98 -2.75
C LEU A 90 9.32 -22.97 -2.06
N MET A 91 8.24 -22.55 -2.72
CA MET A 91 7.18 -21.71 -2.15
C MET A 91 5.89 -22.52 -2.08
N LYS A 92 5.30 -22.56 -0.89
CA LYS A 92 4.00 -23.17 -0.63
C LYS A 92 2.88 -22.10 -0.75
N PRO A 93 1.61 -22.53 -0.89
CA PRO A 93 0.47 -21.60 -1.12
C PRO A 93 0.30 -20.47 -0.11
N THR A 94 0.70 -20.66 1.15
CA THR A 94 0.53 -19.68 2.23
C THR A 94 1.80 -18.90 2.55
N ASP A 95 2.90 -19.19 1.86
CA ASP A 95 4.18 -18.58 2.17
C ASP A 95 4.21 -17.10 1.75
N LYS A 96 4.92 -16.31 2.55
CA LYS A 96 5.32 -14.94 2.25
C LYS A 96 6.84 -14.89 2.31
N ILE A 97 7.47 -14.69 1.15
CA ILE A 97 8.93 -14.70 1.04
C ILE A 97 9.42 -13.28 0.83
N ALA A 98 10.35 -12.84 1.67
CA ALA A 98 11.07 -11.57 1.50
C ALA A 98 12.52 -11.86 1.13
N PHE A 99 12.98 -11.28 0.03
CA PHE A 99 14.38 -11.30 -0.38
C PHE A 99 15.10 -10.09 0.23
N VAL A 100 16.04 -10.35 1.12
CA VAL A 100 16.75 -9.31 1.88
C VAL A 100 18.24 -9.40 1.58
N GLY A 101 18.86 -8.27 1.28
CA GLY A 101 20.29 -8.22 1.02
C GLY A 101 20.73 -6.86 0.47
N PRO A 102 22.05 -6.62 0.43
CA PRO A 102 22.60 -5.37 -0.08
C PRO A 102 22.49 -5.23 -1.61
N ASN A 103 22.27 -6.32 -2.33
CA ASN A 103 22.20 -6.35 -3.79
C ASN A 103 20.74 -6.39 -4.27
N THR A 104 20.16 -5.21 -4.46
CA THR A 104 18.77 -5.08 -4.98
C THR A 104 18.64 -5.58 -6.43
N LEU A 105 19.74 -5.56 -7.20
CA LEU A 105 19.76 -6.09 -8.58
C LEU A 105 19.46 -7.60 -8.60
N ALA A 106 19.90 -8.35 -7.59
CA ALA A 106 19.63 -9.78 -7.50
C ALA A 106 18.12 -10.06 -7.34
N ALA A 107 17.44 -9.32 -6.45
CA ALA A 107 15.99 -9.46 -6.26
C ALA A 107 15.21 -9.06 -7.52
N THR A 108 15.52 -7.91 -8.12
CA THR A 108 14.92 -7.46 -9.38
C THR A 108 15.13 -8.48 -10.51
N THR A 109 16.33 -9.05 -10.63
CA THR A 109 16.65 -10.06 -11.65
C THR A 109 15.82 -11.33 -11.43
N LEU A 110 15.72 -11.80 -10.20
CA LEU A 110 14.89 -12.96 -9.85
C LEU A 110 13.41 -12.71 -10.21
N PHE A 111 12.86 -11.56 -9.84
CA PHE A 111 11.46 -11.22 -10.17
C PHE A 111 11.23 -11.14 -11.68
N LYS A 112 12.16 -10.56 -12.45
CA LYS A 112 12.07 -10.54 -13.93
C LYS A 112 12.10 -11.94 -14.54
N ILE A 113 12.89 -12.86 -13.99
CA ILE A 113 12.90 -14.24 -14.44
C ILE A 113 11.56 -14.90 -14.09
N LEU A 114 11.10 -14.77 -12.86
CA LEU A 114 9.85 -15.38 -12.41
C LEU A 114 8.60 -14.79 -13.09
N SER A 115 8.64 -13.54 -13.55
CA SER A 115 7.57 -12.93 -14.36
C SER A 115 7.66 -13.27 -15.85
N GLY A 116 8.73 -13.95 -16.30
CA GLY A 116 8.96 -14.29 -17.70
C GLY A 116 9.53 -13.15 -18.55
N GLU A 117 9.96 -12.05 -17.95
CA GLU A 117 10.59 -10.92 -18.66
C GLU A 117 12.07 -11.17 -19.00
N MET A 118 12.69 -12.17 -18.36
CA MET A 118 14.10 -12.50 -18.53
C MET A 118 14.31 -14.01 -18.43
N GLU A 119 15.15 -14.56 -19.30
CA GLU A 119 15.56 -15.96 -19.23
C GLU A 119 16.74 -16.15 -18.27
N PRO A 120 16.80 -17.23 -17.48
CA PRO A 120 17.98 -17.59 -16.70
C PRO A 120 19.10 -18.11 -17.61
N ASP A 121 20.34 -18.05 -17.14
CA ASP A 121 21.48 -18.65 -17.86
C ASP A 121 21.52 -20.19 -17.64
N SER A 122 21.10 -20.65 -16.46
CA SER A 122 20.94 -22.06 -16.14
C SER A 122 19.97 -22.24 -14.98
N GLY A 123 19.57 -23.48 -14.75
CA GLY A 123 18.53 -23.85 -13.80
C GLY A 123 17.14 -23.72 -14.39
N SER A 124 16.14 -23.90 -13.54
CA SER A 124 14.74 -23.84 -13.96
C SER A 124 13.83 -23.34 -12.86
N TYR A 125 12.65 -22.88 -13.25
CA TYR A 125 11.56 -22.60 -12.31
C TYR A 125 10.25 -23.13 -12.85
N LYS A 126 9.35 -23.51 -11.96
CA LYS A 126 8.03 -24.02 -12.33
C LYS A 126 6.97 -23.45 -11.41
N TRP A 127 6.02 -22.76 -11.98
CA TRP A 127 4.82 -22.33 -11.31
C TRP A 127 3.81 -23.46 -11.16
N GLY A 128 3.08 -23.48 -10.07
CA GLY A 128 1.96 -24.39 -9.89
C GLY A 128 0.86 -24.18 -10.94
N VAL A 129 0.17 -25.23 -11.34
CA VAL A 129 -0.85 -25.20 -12.41
C VAL A 129 -1.99 -24.21 -12.14
N THR A 130 -2.27 -23.94 -10.87
CA THR A 130 -3.36 -23.04 -10.46
C THR A 130 -2.88 -21.61 -10.16
N THR A 131 -1.60 -21.33 -10.34
CA THR A 131 -1.05 -19.99 -10.04
C THR A 131 -1.27 -19.03 -11.19
N THR A 132 -1.55 -17.79 -10.81
CA THR A 132 -1.58 -16.63 -11.69
C THR A 132 -0.72 -15.54 -11.06
N GLN A 133 0.24 -15.03 -11.80
CA GLN A 133 1.21 -14.05 -11.29
C GLN A 133 0.84 -12.64 -11.69
N SER A 134 1.07 -11.68 -10.80
CA SER A 134 1.08 -10.26 -11.16
C SER A 134 2.33 -9.61 -10.59
N TYR A 135 3.04 -8.86 -11.43
CA TYR A 135 4.33 -8.29 -11.12
C TYR A 135 4.25 -6.78 -10.96
N PHE A 136 4.79 -6.30 -9.85
CA PHE A 136 5.03 -4.88 -9.59
C PHE A 136 6.53 -4.62 -9.78
N PRO A 137 6.97 -4.09 -10.92
CA PRO A 137 8.37 -3.83 -11.19
C PRO A 137 8.86 -2.59 -10.42
N LYS A 138 10.14 -2.57 -10.08
CA LYS A 138 10.81 -1.40 -9.51
C LYS A 138 10.77 -0.19 -10.44
N ASP A 139 10.99 -0.41 -11.74
CA ASP A 139 10.81 0.58 -12.80
C ASP A 139 9.56 0.25 -13.62
N ASN A 140 8.52 1.05 -13.43
CA ASN A 140 7.23 0.90 -14.09
C ASN A 140 7.05 1.85 -15.29
N THR A 141 8.11 2.50 -15.77
CA THR A 141 8.05 3.51 -16.84
C THR A 141 7.44 2.93 -18.12
N LYS A 142 7.74 1.69 -18.44
CA LYS A 142 7.22 1.00 -19.64
C LYS A 142 5.70 0.77 -19.58
N ASP A 143 5.14 0.55 -18.39
CA ASP A 143 3.70 0.35 -18.20
C ASP A 143 2.88 1.60 -18.54
N PHE A 144 3.49 2.79 -18.54
CA PHE A 144 2.85 4.08 -18.75
C PHE A 144 3.35 4.82 -20.00
N SER A 145 3.84 4.09 -20.99
CA SER A 145 4.42 4.66 -22.22
C SER A 145 3.40 4.94 -23.32
N GLN A 146 2.17 4.38 -23.21
CA GLN A 146 1.14 4.49 -24.24
C GLN A 146 0.29 5.75 -24.04
N ASP A 147 -0.29 6.26 -25.15
CA ASP A 147 -1.19 7.42 -25.11
C ASP A 147 -2.64 6.97 -24.88
N GLU A 148 -2.89 6.45 -23.67
CA GLU A 148 -4.21 5.98 -23.23
C GLU A 148 -4.59 6.61 -21.89
N THR A 149 -5.88 6.60 -21.58
CA THR A 149 -6.38 7.05 -20.27
C THR A 149 -6.18 5.98 -19.20
N ILE A 150 -6.20 6.38 -17.91
CA ILE A 150 -6.09 5.42 -16.80
C ILE A 150 -7.20 4.35 -16.88
N VAL A 151 -8.42 4.73 -17.28
CA VAL A 151 -9.53 3.77 -17.44
C VAL A 151 -9.22 2.76 -18.53
N GLU A 152 -8.81 3.22 -19.71
CA GLU A 152 -8.45 2.35 -20.84
C GLU A 152 -7.31 1.42 -20.46
N TRP A 153 -6.26 1.95 -19.86
CA TRP A 153 -5.12 1.19 -19.39
C TRP A 153 -5.52 0.11 -18.37
N LEU A 154 -6.30 0.45 -17.34
CA LEU A 154 -6.67 -0.52 -16.30
C LEU A 154 -7.65 -1.57 -16.83
N THR A 155 -8.52 -1.21 -17.78
CA THR A 155 -9.48 -2.13 -18.41
C THR A 155 -8.79 -3.32 -19.08
N GLN A 156 -7.55 -3.17 -19.57
CA GLN A 156 -6.81 -4.26 -20.19
C GLN A 156 -6.58 -5.43 -19.23
N TYR A 157 -6.39 -5.12 -17.94
CA TYR A 157 -6.07 -6.10 -16.89
C TYR A 157 -7.29 -6.63 -16.13
N SER A 158 -8.46 -6.08 -16.38
CA SER A 158 -9.72 -6.51 -15.74
C SER A 158 -10.37 -7.65 -16.51
N GLU A 159 -10.93 -8.62 -15.80
CA GLU A 159 -11.83 -9.63 -16.42
C GLU A 159 -13.14 -8.98 -16.85
N ASP A 160 -13.70 -8.14 -16.00
CA ASP A 160 -14.86 -7.32 -16.33
C ASP A 160 -14.41 -6.07 -17.09
N LYS A 161 -14.83 -5.97 -18.34
CA LYS A 161 -14.48 -4.87 -19.25
C LYS A 161 -15.44 -3.67 -19.15
N ASP A 162 -16.45 -3.71 -18.26
CA ASP A 162 -17.36 -2.57 -18.08
C ASP A 162 -16.62 -1.36 -17.52
N ALA A 163 -16.74 -0.25 -18.24
CA ALA A 163 -16.11 1.01 -17.86
C ALA A 163 -16.61 1.54 -16.50
N THR A 164 -17.87 1.26 -16.14
CA THR A 164 -18.44 1.66 -14.86
C THR A 164 -17.78 0.92 -13.71
N PHE A 165 -17.55 -0.39 -13.87
CA PHE A 165 -16.83 -1.21 -12.91
C PHE A 165 -15.42 -0.70 -12.69
N VAL A 166 -14.66 -0.48 -13.78
CA VAL A 166 -13.27 0.00 -13.73
C VAL A 166 -13.19 1.40 -13.11
N ARG A 167 -14.09 2.32 -13.45
CA ARG A 167 -14.15 3.64 -12.82
C ARG A 167 -14.48 3.59 -11.33
N GLY A 168 -15.40 2.71 -10.93
CA GLY A 168 -15.72 2.47 -9.52
C GLY A 168 -14.50 1.94 -8.76
N PHE A 169 -13.72 1.07 -9.40
CA PHE A 169 -12.46 0.55 -8.85
C PHE A 169 -11.42 1.67 -8.67
N LEU A 170 -11.20 2.48 -9.71
CA LEU A 170 -10.31 3.64 -9.68
C LEU A 170 -10.72 4.68 -8.62
N GLY A 171 -12.03 4.89 -8.43
CA GLY A 171 -12.55 5.77 -7.38
C GLY A 171 -12.09 5.36 -5.97
N ARG A 172 -12.05 4.04 -5.68
CA ARG A 172 -11.51 3.51 -4.42
C ARG A 172 -10.00 3.74 -4.27
N MET A 173 -9.30 3.89 -5.39
CA MET A 173 -7.87 4.19 -5.45
C MET A 173 -7.58 5.70 -5.57
N LEU A 174 -8.58 6.53 -5.24
CA LEU A 174 -8.50 7.99 -5.25
C LEU A 174 -8.30 8.62 -6.63
N PHE A 175 -8.77 7.96 -7.69
CA PHE A 175 -8.93 8.54 -9.01
C PHE A 175 -10.42 8.79 -9.25
N SER A 176 -10.91 9.97 -8.92
CA SER A 176 -12.34 10.32 -8.99
C SER A 176 -12.64 11.25 -10.16
N GLY A 177 -13.82 11.09 -10.75
CA GLY A 177 -14.30 11.96 -11.81
C GLY A 177 -13.36 12.01 -13.01
N GLU A 178 -12.83 13.18 -13.31
CA GLU A 178 -11.95 13.42 -14.45
C GLU A 178 -10.53 12.87 -14.26
N ASP A 179 -10.11 12.60 -13.02
CA ASP A 179 -8.78 12.02 -12.77
C ASP A 179 -8.61 10.68 -13.49
N ALA A 180 -9.66 9.87 -13.56
CA ALA A 180 -9.64 8.58 -14.24
C ALA A 180 -9.48 8.70 -15.77
N LEU A 181 -9.73 9.88 -16.33
CA LEU A 181 -9.58 10.19 -17.75
C LEU A 181 -8.23 10.81 -18.10
N LYS A 182 -7.36 11.05 -17.11
CA LYS A 182 -5.99 11.49 -17.37
C LYS A 182 -5.23 10.46 -18.20
N LYS A 183 -4.33 10.95 -19.05
CA LYS A 183 -3.40 10.10 -19.79
C LYS A 183 -2.37 9.49 -18.83
N VAL A 184 -2.04 8.21 -19.01
CA VAL A 184 -1.10 7.52 -18.13
C VAL A 184 0.30 8.12 -18.15
N GLY A 185 0.71 8.72 -19.26
CA GLY A 185 2.02 9.36 -19.42
C GLY A 185 2.26 10.60 -18.57
N VAL A 186 1.18 11.30 -18.13
CA VAL A 186 1.30 12.54 -17.33
C VAL A 186 1.19 12.33 -15.82
N LEU A 187 1.09 11.08 -15.37
CA LEU A 187 0.90 10.73 -13.97
C LEU A 187 2.13 11.03 -13.13
N SER A 188 1.92 11.56 -11.93
CA SER A 188 2.94 11.66 -10.89
C SER A 188 3.40 10.28 -10.40
N GLY A 189 4.57 10.21 -9.73
CA GLY A 189 5.07 8.94 -9.18
C GLY A 189 4.06 8.22 -8.28
N GLY A 190 3.42 8.94 -7.36
CA GLY A 190 2.39 8.35 -6.48
C GLY A 190 1.13 7.90 -7.23
N GLU A 191 0.71 8.61 -8.27
CA GLU A 191 -0.40 8.17 -9.14
C GLU A 191 -0.04 6.90 -9.91
N LYS A 192 1.18 6.81 -10.45
CA LYS A 192 1.68 5.60 -11.12
C LYS A 192 1.67 4.39 -10.18
N VAL A 193 2.14 4.56 -8.94
CA VAL A 193 2.11 3.48 -7.93
C VAL A 193 0.67 3.06 -7.63
N ARG A 194 -0.27 3.99 -7.44
CA ARG A 194 -1.68 3.66 -7.25
C ARG A 194 -2.29 2.94 -8.46
N CYS A 195 -1.92 3.31 -9.68
CA CYS A 195 -2.32 2.59 -10.90
C CYS A 195 -1.75 1.17 -10.90
N MET A 196 -0.47 0.97 -10.59
CA MET A 196 0.14 -0.35 -10.51
C MET A 196 -0.52 -1.23 -9.45
N LEU A 197 -0.81 -0.70 -8.27
CA LEU A 197 -1.56 -1.42 -7.23
C LEU A 197 -2.98 -1.77 -7.71
N SER A 198 -3.63 -0.87 -8.46
CA SER A 198 -4.92 -1.14 -9.08
C SER A 198 -4.86 -2.30 -10.06
N LYS A 199 -3.81 -2.35 -10.91
CA LYS A 199 -3.54 -3.45 -11.85
C LYS A 199 -3.39 -4.79 -11.11
N LEU A 200 -2.57 -4.82 -10.05
CA LEU A 200 -2.38 -6.02 -9.24
C LEU A 200 -3.68 -6.53 -8.60
N MET A 201 -4.51 -5.61 -8.09
CA MET A 201 -5.77 -5.97 -7.46
C MET A 201 -6.83 -6.42 -8.46
N ILE A 202 -6.99 -5.68 -9.58
CA ILE A 202 -8.06 -5.95 -10.56
C ILE A 202 -7.78 -7.21 -11.37
N SER A 203 -6.50 -7.60 -11.54
CA SER A 203 -6.11 -8.83 -12.22
C SER A 203 -6.51 -10.10 -11.46
N GLY A 204 -6.81 -10.00 -10.16
CA GLY A 204 -7.19 -11.13 -9.34
C GLY A 204 -6.11 -12.22 -9.21
N ALA A 205 -4.85 -11.86 -9.46
CA ALA A 205 -3.74 -12.80 -9.35
C ALA A 205 -3.59 -13.34 -7.93
N ASN A 206 -3.22 -14.61 -7.81
CA ASN A 206 -3.03 -15.27 -6.52
C ASN A 206 -1.57 -15.32 -6.07
N ILE A 207 -0.63 -14.91 -6.93
CA ILE A 207 0.78 -14.66 -6.60
C ILE A 207 1.12 -13.22 -6.95
N LEU A 208 1.73 -12.52 -6.00
CA LEU A 208 2.22 -11.16 -6.19
C LEU A 208 3.75 -11.14 -6.11
N LEU A 209 4.39 -10.64 -7.15
CA LEU A 209 5.81 -10.35 -7.19
C LEU A 209 5.97 -8.84 -6.99
N LEU A 210 6.54 -8.42 -5.86
CA LEU A 210 6.60 -7.02 -5.46
C LEU A 210 8.06 -6.57 -5.35
N ASP A 211 8.53 -5.78 -6.31
CA ASP A 211 9.90 -5.24 -6.34
C ASP A 211 9.89 -3.79 -5.87
N GLU A 212 10.28 -3.56 -4.62
CA GLU A 212 10.29 -2.25 -3.95
C GLU A 212 8.95 -1.48 -4.07
N PRO A 213 7.80 -2.08 -3.73
CA PRO A 213 6.47 -1.53 -4.02
C PRO A 213 6.14 -0.25 -3.25
N THR A 214 6.92 0.07 -2.22
CA THR A 214 6.73 1.27 -1.38
C THR A 214 7.48 2.49 -1.90
N ASN A 215 8.32 2.34 -2.90
CA ASN A 215 8.97 3.48 -3.54
C ASN A 215 7.93 4.43 -4.12
N HIS A 216 8.07 5.72 -3.83
CA HIS A 216 7.15 6.79 -4.23
C HIS A 216 5.78 6.79 -3.52
N LEU A 217 5.54 5.95 -2.52
CA LEU A 217 4.42 6.11 -1.61
C LEU A 217 4.78 7.05 -0.46
N ASP A 218 3.80 7.83 0.01
CA ASP A 218 3.98 8.57 1.25
C ASP A 218 3.93 7.62 2.46
N MET A 219 4.51 8.07 3.58
CA MET A 219 4.60 7.26 4.80
C MET A 219 3.24 6.78 5.32
N GLU A 220 2.17 7.48 4.97
CA GLU A 220 0.81 7.16 5.42
C GLU A 220 0.15 6.10 4.54
N SER A 221 0.60 5.95 3.30
CA SER A 221 0.13 4.89 2.38
C SER A 221 0.88 3.56 2.57
N ILE A 222 1.95 3.55 3.39
CA ILE A 222 2.77 2.36 3.69
C ILE A 222 2.25 1.64 4.95
N THR A 223 1.51 2.33 5.82
CA THR A 223 0.94 1.78 7.07
C THR A 223 -0.46 1.24 6.86
#